data_8eb64327bfc2e0b2f30161d4a375f6f3
#
_entry.id   8eb64327bfc2e0b2f30161d4a375f6f3
#
_cell.length_a   1.000
_cell.length_b   1.000
_cell.length_c   1.000
_cell.angle_alpha   90.00
_cell.angle_beta   90.00
_cell.angle_gamma   90.00
#
_symmetry.space_group_name_H-M   'P 1'
#
loop_
_entity.id
_entity.type
_entity.pdbx_description
1 polymer ?
#
loop_
_entity_poly.entity_id
_entity_poly.type
_entity_poly.pdbx_seq_one_letter_code
_entity_poly.pdbx_strand_id
1 'polypeptide(L)'
;MTYIAGLFSWLSMASFSLAILGFAADVITYHNDNSRTGENPDEIALTPVSVNVNSFGLRFNSVVASQVYAQPLYVSSVPIFTSGAFIRHNLVIVATELDNVYAFDADSGMLIWNNFLLGTNEVAADSICSDLTPNNGVTGTPVIDRGMLPHGQMYLVAMSKTTDTGTYYRRLHVLDLLTRQARTAIRCGSLNLRTQNFARQRHP
;
A
#
# COMPACT_ATOMS: atom_id res chain seq x y z
N MET A 1 51.65 -58.60 24.19
CA MET A 1 50.41 -58.54 23.40
C MET A 1 49.66 -57.32 23.85
N THR A 2 49.75 -56.21 23.08
CA THR A 2 49.23 -54.94 23.47
C THR A 2 48.20 -54.53 22.39
N TYR A 3 46.93 -54.51 22.74
CA TYR A 3 45.85 -54.08 21.85
C TYR A 3 45.68 -52.55 21.91
N ILE A 4 45.85 -51.87 20.75
CA ILE A 4 45.56 -50.46 20.58
C ILE A 4 44.12 -50.37 20.09
N ALA A 5 43.22 -49.83 20.91
CA ALA A 5 41.84 -49.52 20.54
C ALA A 5 41.81 -48.16 19.84
N GLY A 6 41.49 -48.14 18.54
CA GLY A 6 41.29 -46.92 17.77
C GLY A 6 39.94 -46.28 18.05
N LEU A 7 39.93 -45.08 18.57
CA LEU A 7 38.75 -44.20 18.70
C LEU A 7 38.41 -43.56 17.34
N PHE A 8 37.37 -44.05 16.67
CA PHE A 8 36.75 -43.35 15.55
C PHE A 8 35.85 -42.26 16.06
N SER A 9 36.30 -41.03 16.01
CA SER A 9 35.49 -39.84 16.26
C SER A 9 34.60 -39.58 15.04
N TRP A 10 33.27 -39.76 15.21
CA TRP A 10 32.27 -39.37 14.22
C TRP A 10 32.03 -37.88 14.37
N LEU A 11 32.65 -37.05 13.54
CA LEU A 11 32.28 -35.64 13.38
C LEU A 11 30.98 -35.60 12.58
N SER A 12 29.85 -35.45 13.25
CA SER A 12 28.58 -35.16 12.59
C SER A 12 28.61 -33.69 12.16
N MET A 13 28.82 -33.45 10.87
CA MET A 13 28.60 -32.14 10.25
C MET A 13 27.10 -31.85 10.28
N ALA A 14 26.66 -31.06 11.26
CA ALA A 14 25.35 -30.45 11.23
C ALA A 14 25.30 -29.41 10.09
N SER A 15 24.69 -29.78 8.97
CA SER A 15 24.42 -28.85 7.87
C SER A 15 23.40 -27.85 8.37
N PHE A 16 23.86 -26.65 8.74
CA PHE A 16 22.97 -25.53 9.06
C PHE A 16 22.43 -25.00 7.74
N SER A 17 21.25 -25.49 7.35
CA SER A 17 20.51 -24.90 6.23
C SER A 17 20.09 -23.50 6.64
N LEU A 18 20.83 -22.51 6.18
CA LEU A 18 20.42 -21.11 6.27
C LEU A 18 19.20 -20.94 5.36
N ALA A 19 18.01 -20.98 5.95
CA ALA A 19 16.80 -20.58 5.22
C ALA A 19 16.95 -19.09 4.87
N ILE A 20 17.24 -18.80 3.61
CA ILE A 20 17.16 -17.45 3.07
C ILE A 20 15.66 -17.10 3.12
N LEU A 21 15.27 -16.35 4.14
CA LEU A 21 13.96 -15.71 4.17
C LEU A 21 13.98 -14.68 3.04
N GLY A 22 13.44 -15.05 1.90
CA GLY A 22 13.20 -14.13 0.81
C GLY A 22 12.22 -13.07 1.29
N PHE A 23 12.71 -11.88 1.58
CA PHE A 23 11.85 -10.74 1.82
C PHE A 23 11.34 -10.28 0.45
N ALA A 24 10.01 -10.21 0.29
CA ALA A 24 9.44 -9.56 -0.88
C ALA A 24 9.90 -8.09 -0.89
N ALA A 25 10.31 -7.59 -2.05
CA ALA A 25 10.72 -6.20 -2.20
C ALA A 25 9.53 -5.26 -1.95
N ASP A 26 9.77 -4.14 -1.28
CA ASP A 26 8.75 -3.12 -1.07
C ASP A 26 8.32 -2.49 -2.40
N VAL A 27 7.01 -2.28 -2.56
CA VAL A 27 6.40 -1.51 -3.65
C VAL A 27 5.80 -0.26 -3.03
N ILE A 28 6.58 0.81 -2.94
CA ILE A 28 6.27 2.01 -2.16
C ILE A 28 5.84 3.21 -3.00
N THR A 29 5.76 3.05 -4.32
CA THR A 29 5.32 4.08 -5.26
C THR A 29 4.74 3.44 -6.51
N TYR A 30 4.05 4.25 -7.32
CA TYR A 30 3.50 3.83 -8.60
C TYR A 30 4.59 3.31 -9.55
N HIS A 31 4.30 2.17 -10.22
CA HIS A 31 5.24 1.47 -11.09
C HIS A 31 6.58 1.13 -10.43
N ASN A 32 6.55 0.77 -9.14
CA ASN A 32 7.64 0.24 -8.34
C ASN A 32 8.77 1.22 -8.01
N ASP A 33 9.16 2.12 -8.90
CA ASP A 33 10.28 3.04 -8.73
C ASP A 33 9.98 4.47 -9.22
N ASN A 34 10.90 5.40 -8.96
CA ASN A 34 10.76 6.80 -9.38
C ASN A 34 10.89 6.99 -10.90
N SER A 35 11.50 6.07 -11.60
CA SER A 35 11.61 6.06 -13.06
C SER A 35 10.36 5.48 -13.73
N ARG A 36 9.44 4.91 -12.93
CA ARG A 36 8.18 4.31 -13.38
C ARG A 36 8.39 3.15 -14.35
N THR A 37 9.42 2.33 -14.11
CA THR A 37 9.76 1.21 -14.97
C THR A 37 8.74 0.08 -14.92
N GLY A 38 8.06 -0.08 -13.78
CA GLY A 38 7.17 -1.21 -13.52
C GLY A 38 7.92 -2.51 -13.26
N GLU A 39 9.24 -2.47 -13.19
CA GLU A 39 10.09 -3.61 -12.92
C GLU A 39 10.35 -3.74 -11.42
N ASN A 40 10.33 -4.98 -10.92
CA ASN A 40 10.82 -5.32 -9.59
C ASN A 40 12.10 -6.18 -9.73
N PRO A 41 13.29 -5.55 -9.78
CA PRO A 41 14.55 -6.27 -9.99
C PRO A 41 14.95 -7.14 -8.80
N ASP A 42 14.38 -6.89 -7.62
CA ASP A 42 14.66 -7.63 -6.39
C ASP A 42 13.76 -8.86 -6.19
N GLU A 43 12.86 -9.15 -7.17
CA GLU A 43 12.00 -10.33 -7.11
C GLU A 43 12.78 -11.60 -7.37
N ILE A 44 12.84 -12.45 -6.37
CA ILE A 44 13.56 -13.73 -6.43
C ILE A 44 12.68 -14.96 -6.19
N ALA A 45 11.46 -14.76 -5.70
CA ALA A 45 10.56 -15.85 -5.34
C ALA A 45 9.66 -16.28 -6.52
N LEU A 46 9.20 -15.31 -7.32
CA LEU A 46 8.34 -15.56 -8.47
C LEU A 46 9.17 -15.80 -9.72
N THR A 47 9.41 -17.07 -10.01
CA THR A 47 10.16 -17.52 -11.18
C THR A 47 9.24 -18.31 -12.13
N PRO A 48 9.61 -18.50 -13.42
CA PRO A 48 8.86 -19.37 -14.32
C PRO A 48 8.68 -20.81 -13.80
N VAL A 49 9.50 -21.25 -12.88
CA VAL A 49 9.40 -22.57 -12.24
C VAL A 49 8.42 -22.54 -11.06
N SER A 50 8.46 -21.50 -10.22
CA SER A 50 7.60 -21.39 -9.03
C SER A 50 6.18 -20.96 -9.38
N VAL A 51 5.99 -20.19 -10.46
CA VAL A 51 4.68 -19.73 -10.93
C VAL A 51 4.09 -20.78 -11.88
N ASN A 52 3.34 -21.74 -11.32
CA ASN A 52 2.70 -22.80 -12.08
C ASN A 52 1.31 -23.13 -11.48
N VAL A 53 0.51 -23.88 -12.20
CA VAL A 53 -0.89 -24.20 -11.84
C VAL A 53 -1.04 -24.91 -10.48
N ASN A 54 0.00 -25.55 -9.97
CA ASN A 54 -0.05 -26.30 -8.70
C ASN A 54 0.39 -25.46 -7.50
N SER A 55 1.12 -24.37 -7.72
CA SER A 55 1.75 -23.60 -6.66
C SER A 55 1.34 -22.12 -6.62
N PHE A 56 0.73 -21.62 -7.70
CA PHE A 56 0.31 -20.23 -7.80
C PHE A 56 -1.22 -20.12 -7.88
N GLY A 57 -1.83 -19.31 -7.02
CA GLY A 57 -3.29 -19.15 -7.00
C GLY A 57 -3.75 -18.09 -6.01
N LEU A 58 -5.06 -17.88 -5.96
CA LEU A 58 -5.71 -16.97 -5.01
C LEU A 58 -5.48 -17.46 -3.58
N ARG A 59 -4.87 -16.62 -2.75
CA ARG A 59 -4.65 -16.91 -1.34
C ARG A 59 -5.78 -16.40 -0.44
N PHE A 60 -6.26 -15.19 -0.70
CA PHE A 60 -7.36 -14.57 0.03
C PHE A 60 -8.05 -13.51 -0.83
N ASN A 61 -9.23 -13.12 -0.40
CA ASN A 61 -10.01 -12.04 -0.99
C ASN A 61 -10.43 -11.07 0.12
N SER A 62 -10.17 -9.78 -0.06
CA SER A 62 -10.51 -8.74 0.91
C SER A 62 -11.43 -7.71 0.26
N VAL A 63 -12.49 -7.34 0.98
CA VAL A 63 -13.49 -6.39 0.50
C VAL A 63 -13.10 -4.98 0.90
N VAL A 64 -13.18 -4.05 -0.04
CA VAL A 64 -13.02 -2.61 0.18
C VAL A 64 -14.24 -1.87 -0.33
N ALA A 65 -14.49 -0.67 0.19
CA ALA A 65 -15.59 0.17 -0.26
C ALA A 65 -15.17 0.95 -1.52
N SER A 66 -16.01 0.90 -2.56
CA SER A 66 -15.81 1.60 -3.84
C SER A 66 -14.68 1.07 -4.73
N GLN A 67 -14.44 1.79 -5.83
CA GLN A 67 -13.42 1.43 -6.82
C GLN A 67 -12.02 1.69 -6.31
N VAL A 68 -11.06 0.93 -6.84
CA VAL A 68 -9.63 1.07 -6.60
C VAL A 68 -8.96 1.39 -7.94
N TYR A 69 -8.54 2.64 -8.13
CA TYR A 69 -7.75 3.06 -9.29
C TYR A 69 -6.28 3.26 -8.93
N ALA A 70 -6.03 3.65 -7.67
CA ALA A 70 -4.68 3.72 -7.13
C ALA A 70 -4.04 2.33 -7.11
N GLN A 71 -2.79 2.22 -7.54
CA GLN A 71 -2.05 0.96 -7.43
C GLN A 71 -1.92 0.57 -5.95
N PRO A 72 -2.28 -0.67 -5.56
CA PRO A 72 -1.95 -1.18 -4.24
C PRO A 72 -0.45 -1.15 -3.97
N LEU A 73 -0.08 -0.75 -2.76
CA LEU A 73 1.32 -0.71 -2.33
C LEU A 73 1.62 -1.85 -1.36
N TYR A 74 2.86 -2.32 -1.39
CA TYR A 74 3.34 -3.35 -0.47
C TYR A 74 4.48 -2.80 0.38
N VAL A 75 4.40 -3.03 1.69
CA VAL A 75 5.44 -2.61 2.66
C VAL A 75 5.74 -3.75 3.60
N SER A 76 6.95 -4.22 3.59
CA SER A 76 7.39 -5.31 4.44
C SER A 76 7.69 -4.85 5.88
N SER A 77 7.47 -5.73 6.83
CA SER A 77 7.99 -5.65 8.20
C SER A 77 7.63 -4.35 8.95
N VAL A 78 6.40 -3.85 8.78
CA VAL A 78 5.88 -2.68 9.50
C VAL A 78 5.53 -3.08 10.93
N PRO A 79 6.09 -2.39 11.97
CA PRO A 79 5.71 -2.68 13.35
C PRO A 79 4.30 -2.13 13.62
N ILE A 80 3.41 -2.98 14.09
CA ILE A 80 2.04 -2.61 14.48
C ILE A 80 1.86 -2.93 15.96
N PHE A 81 1.39 -1.96 16.74
CA PHE A 81 1.11 -2.16 18.15
C PHE A 81 -0.22 -2.90 18.32
N THR A 82 -0.15 -4.12 18.85
CA THR A 82 -1.31 -4.98 19.05
C THR A 82 -1.15 -5.74 20.37
N SER A 83 -2.17 -5.72 21.21
CA SER A 83 -2.20 -6.47 22.47
C SER A 83 -1.00 -6.23 23.40
N GLY A 84 -0.51 -4.99 23.46
CA GLY A 84 0.58 -4.62 24.35
C GLY A 84 2.00 -4.85 23.82
N ALA A 85 2.15 -5.31 22.58
CA ALA A 85 3.43 -5.54 21.92
C ALA A 85 3.46 -5.00 20.49
N PHE A 86 4.67 -4.74 19.97
CA PHE A 86 4.87 -4.50 18.54
C PHE A 86 5.06 -5.82 17.81
N ILE A 87 4.15 -6.09 16.88
CA ILE A 87 4.23 -7.23 15.96
C ILE A 87 4.53 -6.68 14.57
N ARG A 88 5.45 -7.33 13.85
CA ARG A 88 5.78 -6.93 12.48
C ARG A 88 4.84 -7.61 11.50
N HIS A 89 4.24 -6.80 10.64
CA HIS A 89 3.35 -7.24 9.57
C HIS A 89 3.88 -6.80 8.21
N ASN A 90 3.67 -7.64 7.21
CA ASN A 90 3.78 -7.23 5.82
C ASN A 90 2.43 -6.64 5.41
N LEU A 91 2.40 -5.42 4.90
CA LEU A 91 1.17 -4.72 4.61
C LEU A 91 0.93 -4.59 3.11
N VAL A 92 -0.31 -4.88 2.68
CA VAL A 92 -0.87 -4.41 1.42
C VAL A 92 -1.76 -3.21 1.72
N ILE A 93 -1.43 -2.06 1.12
CA ILE A 93 -2.16 -0.81 1.33
C ILE A 93 -2.98 -0.49 0.08
N VAL A 94 -4.27 -0.24 0.28
CA VAL A 94 -5.24 0.02 -0.78
C VAL A 94 -5.97 1.33 -0.47
N ALA A 95 -5.99 2.26 -1.43
CA ALA A 95 -6.77 3.49 -1.35
C ALA A 95 -7.92 3.46 -2.35
N THR A 96 -9.06 4.04 -1.99
CA THR A 96 -10.30 3.96 -2.78
C THR A 96 -10.87 5.31 -3.14
N GLU A 97 -11.79 5.32 -4.11
CA GLU A 97 -12.51 6.52 -4.54
C GLU A 97 -13.53 7.06 -3.51
N LEU A 98 -13.71 6.37 -2.38
CA LEU A 98 -14.46 6.89 -1.22
C LEU A 98 -13.57 7.50 -0.14
N ASP A 99 -12.35 7.90 -0.47
CA ASP A 99 -11.38 8.49 0.47
C ASP A 99 -11.05 7.58 1.66
N ASN A 100 -11.10 6.27 1.45
CA ASN A 100 -10.70 5.28 2.44
C ASN A 100 -9.32 4.71 2.10
N VAL A 101 -8.55 4.48 3.14
CA VAL A 101 -7.27 3.76 3.04
C VAL A 101 -7.33 2.54 3.94
N TYR A 102 -7.06 1.39 3.37
CA TYR A 102 -7.03 0.10 4.05
C TYR A 102 -5.60 -0.41 4.08
N ALA A 103 -5.22 -1.05 5.18
CA ALA A 103 -4.01 -1.85 5.26
C ALA A 103 -4.40 -3.26 5.69
N PHE A 104 -4.07 -4.21 4.85
CA PHE A 104 -4.25 -5.63 5.09
C PHE A 104 -2.91 -6.29 5.39
N ASP A 105 -2.93 -7.29 6.25
CA ASP A 105 -1.80 -8.19 6.40
C ASP A 105 -1.63 -9.00 5.11
N ALA A 106 -0.47 -8.90 4.49
CA ALA A 106 -0.20 -9.50 3.19
C ALA A 106 -0.11 -11.04 3.24
N ASP A 107 0.11 -11.59 4.43
CA ASP A 107 0.27 -13.04 4.60
C ASP A 107 -1.08 -13.73 4.84
N SER A 108 -2.01 -13.06 5.53
CA SER A 108 -3.31 -13.61 5.94
C SER A 108 -4.52 -12.98 5.25
N GLY A 109 -4.38 -11.78 4.68
CA GLY A 109 -5.49 -10.99 4.17
C GLY A 109 -6.34 -10.30 5.24
N MET A 110 -5.97 -10.40 6.51
CA MET A 110 -6.68 -9.76 7.60
C MET A 110 -6.57 -8.24 7.54
N LEU A 111 -7.67 -7.54 7.77
CA LEU A 111 -7.64 -6.09 7.94
C LEU A 111 -6.88 -5.71 9.21
N ILE A 112 -5.78 -5.01 9.06
CA ILE A 112 -4.99 -4.48 10.18
C ILE A 112 -5.55 -3.13 10.62
N TRP A 113 -5.84 -2.24 9.67
CA TRP A 113 -6.48 -0.96 9.93
C TRP A 113 -7.13 -0.38 8.68
N ASN A 114 -8.07 0.53 8.90
CA ASN A 114 -8.58 1.43 7.86
C ASN A 114 -8.59 2.86 8.39
N ASN A 115 -8.53 3.81 7.47
CA ASN A 115 -8.56 5.24 7.76
C ASN A 115 -9.48 5.95 6.79
N PHE A 116 -10.31 6.87 7.32
CA PHE A 116 -11.20 7.73 6.55
C PHE A 116 -10.59 9.13 6.48
N LEU A 117 -10.43 9.65 5.27
CA LEU A 117 -9.76 10.93 5.04
C LEU A 117 -10.73 12.11 5.01
N LEU A 118 -12.04 11.83 5.02
CA LEU A 118 -13.08 12.82 4.96
C LEU A 118 -13.16 13.62 6.28
N GLY A 119 -13.30 14.94 6.15
CA GLY A 119 -13.58 15.82 7.27
C GLY A 119 -15.06 15.79 7.68
N THR A 120 -15.39 16.54 8.75
CA THR A 120 -16.77 16.71 9.17
C THR A 120 -17.59 17.39 8.06
N ASN A 121 -18.79 16.88 7.78
CA ASN A 121 -19.67 17.35 6.71
C ASN A 121 -19.07 17.24 5.30
N GLU A 122 -18.20 16.26 5.08
CA GLU A 122 -17.62 15.97 3.78
C GLU A 122 -18.03 14.59 3.28
N VAL A 123 -18.08 14.46 1.97
CA VAL A 123 -18.25 13.22 1.23
C VAL A 123 -17.17 13.17 0.14
N ALA A 124 -16.87 11.98 -0.38
CA ALA A 124 -16.04 11.87 -1.56
C ALA A 124 -16.62 12.71 -2.70
N ALA A 125 -15.77 13.36 -3.48
CA ALA A 125 -16.20 14.20 -4.57
C ALA A 125 -16.97 13.39 -5.62
N ASP A 126 -17.95 14.02 -6.29
CA ASP A 126 -18.60 13.39 -7.44
C ASP A 126 -17.61 13.37 -8.62
N SER A 127 -17.64 12.30 -9.37
CA SER A 127 -16.95 12.26 -10.64
C SER A 127 -17.80 12.88 -11.74
N ILE A 128 -17.20 13.80 -12.51
CA ILE A 128 -17.74 14.31 -13.76
C ILE A 128 -17.29 13.48 -14.96
N CYS A 129 -16.36 12.55 -14.75
CA CYS A 129 -15.82 11.64 -15.75
C CYS A 129 -16.53 10.29 -15.64
N SER A 130 -17.07 9.78 -16.75
CA SER A 130 -17.78 8.50 -16.76
C SER A 130 -16.93 7.33 -16.26
N ASP A 131 -15.62 7.40 -16.48
CA ASP A 131 -14.70 6.34 -16.14
C ASP A 131 -14.41 6.23 -14.64
N LEU A 132 -14.65 7.32 -13.89
CA LEU A 132 -14.43 7.39 -12.44
C LEU A 132 -15.75 7.43 -11.63
N THR A 133 -16.90 7.22 -12.29
CA THR A 133 -18.21 7.29 -11.63
C THR A 133 -18.39 6.16 -10.60
N PRO A 134 -19.02 6.40 -9.43
CA PRO A 134 -19.72 7.64 -9.05
C PRO A 134 -18.83 8.65 -8.29
N ASN A 135 -17.69 8.24 -7.77
CA ASN A 135 -16.87 9.03 -6.87
C ASN A 135 -15.47 9.31 -7.43
N ASN A 136 -14.87 10.37 -6.94
CA ASN A 136 -13.50 10.77 -7.22
C ASN A 136 -12.83 11.15 -5.88
N GLY A 137 -12.21 10.20 -5.23
CA GLY A 137 -11.52 10.35 -3.94
C GLY A 137 -10.01 10.25 -4.09
N VAL A 138 -9.44 9.07 -3.75
CA VAL A 138 -8.02 8.79 -3.91
C VAL A 138 -7.80 8.02 -5.20
N THR A 139 -7.68 8.73 -6.32
CA THR A 139 -7.43 8.14 -7.65
C THR A 139 -5.94 7.91 -7.90
N GLY A 140 -5.09 8.83 -7.44
CA GLY A 140 -3.64 8.73 -7.61
C GLY A 140 -3.00 7.78 -6.61
N THR A 141 -2.05 6.97 -7.06
CA THR A 141 -1.31 6.06 -6.19
C THR A 141 -0.56 6.83 -5.10
N PRO A 142 -0.71 6.45 -3.82
CA PRO A 142 0.07 7.00 -2.73
C PRO A 142 1.58 6.78 -2.92
N VAL A 143 2.37 7.52 -2.15
CA VAL A 143 3.83 7.30 -2.05
C VAL A 143 4.20 7.09 -0.59
N ILE A 144 5.03 6.09 -0.32
CA ILE A 144 5.52 5.78 1.00
C ILE A 144 7.00 6.15 1.10
N ASP A 145 7.34 6.94 2.11
CA ASP A 145 8.72 7.22 2.49
C ASP A 145 9.06 6.45 3.78
N ARG A 146 9.88 5.41 3.65
CA ARG A 146 10.33 4.62 4.79
C ARG A 146 11.44 5.28 5.60
N GLY A 147 12.11 6.28 5.03
CA GLY A 147 13.17 7.03 5.71
C GLY A 147 12.65 8.01 6.76
N MET A 148 11.37 8.35 6.72
CA MET A 148 10.76 9.24 7.70
C MET A 148 10.52 8.50 9.02
N LEU A 149 11.28 8.90 10.03
CA LEU A 149 11.24 8.30 11.37
C LEU A 149 9.92 8.64 12.09
N PRO A 150 9.50 7.72 12.99
CA PRO A 150 10.17 6.47 13.35
C PRO A 150 9.74 5.25 12.52
N HIS A 151 8.68 5.33 11.68
CA HIS A 151 8.08 4.12 11.10
C HIS A 151 7.72 4.22 9.62
N GLY A 152 8.03 5.33 8.98
CA GLY A 152 7.62 5.63 7.61
C GLY A 152 6.32 6.39 7.53
N GLN A 153 6.17 7.17 6.47
CA GLN A 153 5.00 7.99 6.18
C GLN A 153 4.47 7.72 4.78
N MET A 154 3.16 7.75 4.64
CA MET A 154 2.49 7.66 3.36
C MET A 154 1.87 9.00 3.00
N TYR A 155 2.09 9.43 1.77
CA TYR A 155 1.59 10.66 1.19
C TYR A 155 0.57 10.33 0.11
N LEU A 156 -0.61 10.94 0.18
CA LEU A 156 -1.66 10.75 -0.82
C LEU A 156 -2.52 12.00 -0.97
N VAL A 157 -3.11 12.14 -2.15
CA VAL A 157 -4.05 13.22 -2.44
C VAL A 157 -5.45 12.66 -2.50
N ALA A 158 -6.35 13.23 -1.70
CA ALA A 158 -7.76 12.91 -1.67
C ALA A 158 -8.60 14.09 -2.18
N MET A 159 -9.74 13.79 -2.80
CA MET A 159 -10.67 14.80 -3.29
C MET A 159 -12.04 14.62 -2.64
N SER A 160 -12.47 15.62 -1.90
CA SER A 160 -13.77 15.64 -1.21
C SER A 160 -14.62 16.86 -1.59
N LYS A 161 -15.89 16.82 -1.21
CA LYS A 161 -16.78 17.99 -1.26
C LYS A 161 -17.56 18.11 0.03
N THR A 162 -17.93 19.33 0.41
CA THR A 162 -18.83 19.57 1.54
C THR A 162 -20.27 19.27 1.15
N THR A 163 -21.05 18.76 2.11
CA THR A 163 -22.47 18.41 1.90
C THR A 163 -23.38 19.62 1.89
N ASP A 164 -22.98 20.72 2.54
CA ASP A 164 -23.77 21.95 2.69
C ASP A 164 -23.61 22.89 1.49
N THR A 165 -22.38 23.19 1.10
CA THR A 165 -22.08 24.17 0.03
C THR A 165 -21.68 23.54 -1.29
N GLY A 166 -21.40 22.22 -1.30
CA GLY A 166 -20.87 21.53 -2.47
C GLY A 166 -19.45 22.00 -2.85
N THR A 167 -18.70 22.59 -1.90
CA THR A 167 -17.36 23.08 -2.16
C THR A 167 -16.37 21.92 -2.26
N TYR A 168 -15.61 21.86 -3.35
CA TYR A 168 -14.63 20.82 -3.59
C TYR A 168 -13.28 21.17 -2.95
N TYR A 169 -12.63 20.15 -2.42
CA TYR A 169 -11.29 20.25 -1.85
C TYR A 169 -10.38 19.18 -2.42
N ARG A 170 -9.12 19.55 -2.66
CA ARG A 170 -8.02 18.61 -2.82
C ARG A 170 -7.07 18.80 -1.65
N ARG A 171 -6.73 17.70 -1.00
CA ARG A 171 -5.86 17.72 0.18
C ARG A 171 -4.76 16.69 0.04
N LEU A 172 -3.56 17.12 0.37
CA LEU A 172 -2.46 16.20 0.64
C LEU A 172 -2.62 15.71 2.09
N HIS A 173 -2.76 14.43 2.25
CA HIS A 173 -2.76 13.75 3.54
C HIS A 173 -1.42 13.07 3.76
N VAL A 174 -0.97 13.09 5.02
CA VAL A 174 0.20 12.35 5.48
C VAL A 174 -0.27 11.38 6.55
N LEU A 175 -0.10 10.09 6.31
CA LEU A 175 -0.43 9.03 7.26
C LEU A 175 0.85 8.41 7.79
N ASP A 176 0.98 8.35 9.10
CA ASP A 176 2.01 7.56 9.76
C ASP A 176 1.60 6.07 9.72
N LEU A 177 2.49 5.21 9.25
CA LEU A 177 2.18 3.79 9.04
C LEU A 177 1.96 3.03 10.34
N LEU A 178 2.56 3.47 11.45
CA LEU A 178 2.41 2.86 12.75
C LEU A 178 1.18 3.36 13.50
N THR A 179 1.09 4.70 13.67
CA THR A 179 0.07 5.32 14.50
C THR A 179 -1.27 5.43 13.79
N ARG A 180 -1.27 5.26 12.45
CA ARG A 180 -2.45 5.39 11.59
C ARG A 180 -3.05 6.80 11.59
N GLN A 181 -2.36 7.76 12.23
CA GLN A 181 -2.83 9.14 12.29
C GLN A 181 -2.67 9.81 10.93
N ALA A 182 -3.79 10.24 10.37
CA ALA A 182 -3.81 11.10 9.21
C ALA A 182 -3.65 12.55 9.65
N ARG A 183 -2.70 13.25 9.04
CA ARG A 183 -2.56 14.71 9.15
C ARG A 183 -2.81 15.30 7.77
N THR A 184 -3.72 16.27 7.69
CA THR A 184 -3.86 17.05 6.46
C THR A 184 -2.69 18.02 6.39
N ALA A 185 -1.76 17.80 5.46
CA ALA A 185 -0.56 18.61 5.36
C ALA A 185 -0.81 19.94 4.66
N ILE A 186 -1.61 19.97 3.59
CA ILE A 186 -1.85 21.17 2.78
C ILE A 186 -3.26 21.11 2.18
N ARG A 187 -4.00 22.21 2.27
CA ARG A 187 -5.18 22.45 1.42
C ARG A 187 -4.69 23.06 0.11
N CYS A 188 -4.68 22.31 -0.96
CA CYS A 188 -4.53 22.88 -2.30
C CYS A 188 -5.89 23.47 -2.73
N GLY A 189 -6.11 24.76 -2.46
CA GLY A 189 -7.19 25.61 -2.94
C GLY A 189 -8.62 25.04 -2.99
N SER A 190 -9.62 25.88 -2.73
CA SER A 190 -10.99 25.60 -3.13
C SER A 190 -11.08 25.75 -4.65
N LEU A 191 -11.21 24.66 -5.38
CA LEU A 191 -11.57 24.70 -6.79
C LEU A 191 -13.07 25.04 -6.88
N ASN A 192 -13.37 26.32 -7.13
CA ASN A 192 -14.73 26.72 -7.49
C ASN A 192 -14.95 26.27 -8.93
N LEU A 193 -15.46 25.05 -9.12
CA LEU A 193 -15.79 24.49 -10.44
C LEU A 193 -17.08 25.12 -11.03
N ARG A 194 -17.57 26.24 -10.49
CA ARG A 194 -18.56 27.05 -11.16
C ARG A 194 -17.90 27.68 -12.40
N THR A 195 -18.24 27.11 -13.55
CA THR A 195 -17.98 27.66 -14.89
C THR A 195 -16.51 27.76 -15.32
N GLN A 196 -15.88 26.65 -15.60
CA GLN A 196 -15.00 26.66 -16.77
C GLN A 196 -15.80 26.01 -17.91
N ASN A 197 -16.45 26.85 -18.70
CA ASN A 197 -16.85 26.50 -20.05
C ASN A 197 -15.57 26.17 -20.80
N PHE A 198 -15.33 24.88 -20.99
CA PHE A 198 -14.36 24.43 -21.97
C PHE A 198 -14.91 24.83 -23.34
N ALA A 199 -14.54 26.04 -23.78
CA ALA A 199 -14.67 26.42 -25.16
C ALA A 199 -13.90 25.36 -25.95
N ARG A 200 -14.63 24.51 -26.70
CA ARG A 200 -14.07 23.61 -27.70
C ARG A 200 -13.17 24.45 -28.61
N GLN A 201 -11.88 24.38 -28.41
CA GLN A 201 -10.94 24.76 -29.44
C GLN A 201 -11.06 23.73 -30.56
N ARG A 202 -11.89 24.05 -31.56
CA ARG A 202 -11.83 23.40 -32.86
C ARG A 202 -10.57 23.93 -33.53
N HIS A 203 -9.58 23.11 -33.67
CA HIS A 203 -8.51 23.37 -34.61
C HIS A 203 -9.07 23.21 -36.02
N PRO A 204 -8.70 24.11 -36.95
CA PRO A 204 -9.08 24.06 -38.35
C PRO A 204 -8.48 22.87 -39.11
#